data_a94709eb06d286c3d7ed294502932365
#
_entry.id   a94709eb06d286c3d7ed294502932365
#
_cell.length_a   1.000
_cell.length_b   1.000
_cell.length_c   1.000
_cell.angle_alpha   90.00
_cell.angle_beta   90.00
_cell.angle_gamma   90.00
#
_symmetry.space_group_name_H-M   'P 1'
#
loop_
_entity.id
_entity.type
_entity.pdbx_description
1 polymer ?
#
loop_
_entity_poly.entity_id
_entity_poly.type
_entity_poly.pdbx_seq_one_letter_code
_entity_poly.pdbx_strand_id
1 'polypeptide(L)'
;ASGDYNVVYVGRSEVLPLPAMRLNDHTAFAIADDGELTLRDHWLAPTNALTDSVAQALDAAISQQTVRCGRLLASLGVRYLVVPIIDGAASTVDQPLEAPIGLLEGLSLQLDFRRVYTANDLVIFENMAYAPSLTKLDEASAVLSQQAGTNALLSSQLQVAQVLPRMGDIASRPTPVEVGTIHLVAPFNDHLVLRVDNSDVIPRVAFGGTTAFDSPVAGTATLDFRTPWNHVALLMVQLILWVLVISATFNLKRIKSRIGVRREKPIVLGESSDSVLTFNKQDGAGSQ
;
A
#
# COMPACT_ATOMS: atom_id res chain seq x y z
N ALA A 1 16.13 -13.79 -7.10
CA ALA A 1 15.13 -13.45 -8.10
C ALA A 1 14.34 -12.27 -7.53
N SER A 2 14.51 -11.09 -8.08
CA SER A 2 13.69 -9.92 -7.78
C SER A 2 12.24 -10.31 -8.04
N GLY A 3 11.42 -10.26 -6.97
CA GLY A 3 10.18 -10.96 -6.98
C GLY A 3 9.08 -10.19 -7.65
N ASP A 4 8.41 -10.85 -8.56
CA ASP A 4 7.12 -10.45 -9.09
C ASP A 4 6.03 -11.21 -8.31
N TYR A 5 6.00 -10.98 -6.98
CA TYR A 5 5.11 -11.69 -6.05
C TYR A 5 4.80 -10.85 -4.82
N ASN A 6 3.70 -11.15 -4.17
CA ASN A 6 3.34 -10.61 -2.88
C ASN A 6 3.75 -11.55 -1.74
N VAL A 7 4.11 -10.96 -0.61
CA VAL A 7 4.35 -11.66 0.67
C VAL A 7 3.27 -11.26 1.64
N VAL A 8 2.65 -12.25 2.28
CA VAL A 8 1.68 -12.02 3.34
C VAL A 8 2.33 -12.37 4.67
N TYR A 9 2.45 -11.39 5.54
CA TYR A 9 2.79 -11.58 6.94
C TYR A 9 1.51 -11.83 7.72
N VAL A 10 1.46 -12.89 8.52
CA VAL A 10 0.26 -13.22 9.29
C VAL A 10 0.65 -13.71 10.69
N GLY A 11 -0.01 -13.18 11.72
CA GLY A 11 0.35 -13.49 13.10
C GLY A 11 -0.34 -12.56 14.09
N ARG A 12 0.24 -12.41 15.28
CA ARG A 12 -0.18 -11.38 16.23
C ARG A 12 0.25 -10.01 15.74
N SER A 13 -0.58 -9.00 15.92
CA SER A 13 -0.29 -7.63 15.50
C SER A 13 1.03 -7.08 16.09
N GLU A 14 1.39 -7.54 17.29
CA GLU A 14 2.56 -7.09 18.03
C GLU A 14 3.89 -7.55 17.43
N VAL A 15 3.87 -8.64 16.65
CA VAL A 15 5.10 -9.21 16.05
C VAL A 15 5.18 -9.00 14.54
N LEU A 16 4.17 -8.38 13.92
CA LEU A 16 4.22 -8.11 12.49
C LEU A 16 5.16 -6.93 12.19
N PRO A 17 6.03 -7.05 11.16
CA PRO A 17 7.00 -6.02 10.81
C PRO A 17 6.37 -4.80 10.15
N LEU A 18 5.08 -4.86 9.82
CA LEU A 18 4.33 -3.86 9.09
C LEU A 18 3.03 -3.52 9.78
N PRO A 19 2.46 -2.33 9.55
CA PRO A 19 1.10 -2.01 9.94
C PRO A 19 0.13 -3.04 9.37
N ALA A 20 -0.64 -3.67 10.24
CA ALA A 20 -1.41 -4.84 9.91
C ALA A 20 -2.92 -4.58 9.95
N MET A 21 -3.64 -5.26 9.06
CA MET A 21 -5.09 -5.34 9.07
C MET A 21 -5.53 -6.46 10.00
N ARG A 22 -6.54 -6.19 10.81
CA ARG A 22 -7.09 -7.17 11.74
C ARG A 22 -7.90 -8.23 10.98
N LEU A 23 -7.60 -9.49 11.22
CA LEU A 23 -8.37 -10.63 10.71
C LEU A 23 -9.41 -11.07 11.74
N ASN A 24 -8.96 -11.25 13.00
CA ASN A 24 -9.82 -11.57 14.14
C ASN A 24 -9.20 -11.00 15.44
N ASP A 25 -9.70 -11.41 16.63
CA ASP A 25 -9.25 -10.86 17.90
C ASP A 25 -7.77 -11.11 18.22
N HIS A 26 -7.16 -12.12 17.63
CA HIS A 26 -5.79 -12.54 17.94
C HIS A 26 -4.88 -12.61 16.70
N THR A 27 -5.44 -12.42 15.51
CA THR A 27 -4.70 -12.56 14.24
C THR A 27 -4.86 -11.31 13.43
N ALA A 28 -3.74 -10.84 12.90
CA ALA A 28 -3.64 -9.76 11.93
C ALA A 28 -2.80 -10.20 10.75
N PHE A 29 -2.89 -9.49 9.64
CA PHE A 29 -2.08 -9.74 8.47
C PHE A 29 -1.64 -8.42 7.80
N ALA A 30 -0.52 -8.48 7.12
CA ALA A 30 -0.02 -7.39 6.28
C ALA A 30 0.46 -7.95 4.94
N ILE A 31 0.43 -7.15 3.90
CA ILE A 31 0.85 -7.53 2.55
C ILE A 31 2.02 -6.62 2.17
N ALA A 32 3.11 -7.21 1.72
CA ALA A 32 4.24 -6.51 1.13
C ALA A 32 4.44 -6.95 -0.32
N ASP A 33 4.84 -6.01 -1.16
CA ASP A 33 5.24 -6.28 -2.53
C ASP A 33 6.67 -6.84 -2.54
N ASP A 34 6.95 -7.86 -3.32
CA ASP A 34 8.24 -8.53 -3.57
C ASP A 34 9.12 -8.93 -2.36
N GLY A 35 8.61 -8.83 -1.16
CA GLY A 35 9.31 -9.19 0.08
C GLY A 35 10.41 -8.21 0.50
N GLU A 36 10.66 -7.14 -0.23
CA GLU A 36 11.52 -6.03 0.17
C GLU A 36 10.66 -4.95 0.82
N LEU A 37 10.86 -4.72 2.13
CA LEU A 37 10.12 -3.70 2.86
C LEU A 37 10.57 -2.32 2.41
N THR A 38 9.62 -1.56 1.87
CA THR A 38 9.83 -0.19 1.42
C THR A 38 9.24 0.82 2.40
N LEU A 39 9.56 2.09 2.24
CA LEU A 39 8.97 3.15 3.05
C LEU A 39 7.43 3.21 2.90
N ARG A 40 6.89 2.79 1.75
CA ARG A 40 5.46 2.72 1.48
C ARG A 40 4.74 1.71 2.38
N ASP A 41 5.39 0.60 2.70
CA ASP A 41 4.82 -0.48 3.51
C ASP A 41 4.67 -0.09 4.99
N HIS A 42 5.28 1.02 5.43
CA HIS A 42 5.07 1.58 6.76
C HIS A 42 3.73 2.30 6.94
N TRP A 43 2.94 2.49 5.89
CA TRP A 43 1.56 2.95 5.99
C TRP A 43 0.59 1.78 5.86
N LEU A 44 -0.48 1.83 6.66
CA LEU A 44 -1.53 0.83 6.55
C LEU A 44 -2.08 0.81 5.12
N ALA A 45 -2.07 -0.36 4.50
CA ALA A 45 -2.64 -0.53 3.17
C ALA A 45 -4.15 -0.20 3.20
N PRO A 46 -4.67 0.49 2.17
CA PRO A 46 -6.10 0.75 2.08
C PRO A 46 -6.87 -0.58 1.96
N THR A 47 -7.99 -0.68 2.66
CA THR A 47 -8.95 -1.78 2.48
C THR A 47 -9.52 -1.75 1.07
N ASN A 48 -9.41 -2.87 0.36
CA ASN A 48 -9.93 -3.04 -0.99
C ASN A 48 -10.27 -4.52 -1.23
N ALA A 49 -10.83 -4.82 -2.40
CA ALA A 49 -11.24 -6.19 -2.73
C ALA A 49 -10.09 -7.22 -2.64
N LEU A 50 -8.83 -6.82 -2.85
CA LEU A 50 -7.69 -7.74 -2.70
C LEU A 50 -7.42 -8.05 -1.23
N THR A 51 -7.39 -7.04 -0.36
CA THR A 51 -7.18 -7.24 1.07
C THR A 51 -8.30 -8.07 1.68
N ASP A 52 -9.54 -7.85 1.24
CA ASP A 52 -10.71 -8.65 1.67
C ASP A 52 -10.59 -10.10 1.20
N SER A 53 -10.10 -10.34 -0.01
CA SER A 53 -9.88 -11.69 -0.54
C SER A 53 -8.77 -12.42 0.20
N VAL A 54 -7.68 -11.73 0.59
CA VAL A 54 -6.63 -12.30 1.45
C VAL A 54 -7.21 -12.66 2.81
N ALA A 55 -7.99 -11.75 3.43
CA ALA A 55 -8.63 -12.00 4.73
C ALA A 55 -9.53 -13.25 4.67
N GLN A 56 -10.39 -13.34 3.65
CA GLN A 56 -11.28 -14.50 3.46
C GLN A 56 -10.50 -15.81 3.27
N ALA A 57 -9.43 -15.79 2.48
CA ALA A 57 -8.61 -16.98 2.24
C ALA A 57 -7.90 -17.45 3.51
N LEU A 58 -7.36 -16.51 4.30
CA LEU A 58 -6.71 -16.82 5.59
C LEU A 58 -7.72 -17.33 6.62
N ASP A 59 -8.87 -16.69 6.73
CA ASP A 59 -9.93 -17.13 7.64
C ASP A 59 -10.41 -18.53 7.32
N ALA A 60 -10.63 -18.83 6.02
CA ALA A 60 -10.99 -20.16 5.56
C ALA A 60 -9.91 -21.21 5.85
N ALA A 61 -8.63 -20.84 5.81
CA ALA A 61 -7.52 -21.73 6.15
C ALA A 61 -7.44 -21.99 7.66
N ILE A 62 -7.55 -20.95 8.48
CA ILE A 62 -7.48 -21.04 9.97
C ILE A 62 -8.69 -21.83 10.50
N SER A 63 -9.88 -21.57 9.95
CA SER A 63 -11.10 -22.29 10.31
C SER A 63 -11.23 -23.67 9.65
N GLN A 64 -10.20 -24.11 8.90
CA GLN A 64 -10.15 -25.40 8.21
C GLN A 64 -11.29 -25.64 7.22
N GLN A 65 -11.88 -24.57 6.69
CA GLN A 65 -12.94 -24.66 5.66
C GLN A 65 -12.39 -24.97 4.26
N THR A 66 -11.08 -24.84 4.07
CA THR A 66 -10.40 -25.18 2.82
C THR A 66 -9.07 -25.86 3.09
N VAL A 67 -8.64 -26.69 2.16
CA VAL A 67 -7.29 -27.27 2.07
C VAL A 67 -6.53 -26.74 0.84
N ARG A 68 -7.05 -25.70 0.20
CA ARG A 68 -6.57 -25.11 -1.05
C ARG A 68 -6.43 -23.58 -0.95
N CYS A 69 -6.03 -23.08 0.20
CA CYS A 69 -5.82 -21.64 0.44
C CYS A 69 -4.84 -21.03 -0.56
N GLY A 70 -3.82 -21.78 -0.99
CA GLY A 70 -2.86 -21.30 -1.99
C GLY A 70 -3.51 -20.93 -3.32
N ARG A 71 -4.52 -21.68 -3.78
CA ARG A 71 -5.28 -21.33 -4.98
C ARG A 71 -6.14 -20.09 -4.80
N LEU A 72 -6.71 -19.89 -3.62
CA LEU A 72 -7.47 -18.69 -3.30
C LEU A 72 -6.58 -17.43 -3.34
N LEU A 73 -5.31 -17.59 -2.99
CA LEU A 73 -4.31 -16.51 -3.00
C LEU A 73 -3.57 -16.38 -4.34
N ALA A 74 -3.77 -17.29 -5.29
CA ALA A 74 -3.02 -17.30 -6.56
C ALA A 74 -3.26 -16.04 -7.40
N SER A 75 -4.55 -15.61 -7.53
CA SER A 75 -4.92 -14.42 -8.28
C SER A 75 -4.41 -13.11 -7.65
N LEU A 76 -3.95 -13.18 -6.40
CA LEU A 76 -3.41 -12.07 -5.62
C LEU A 76 -1.87 -12.05 -5.65
N GLY A 77 -1.25 -12.93 -6.44
CA GLY A 77 0.20 -12.99 -6.58
C GLY A 77 0.96 -13.38 -5.30
N VAL A 78 0.27 -13.97 -4.32
CA VAL A 78 0.88 -14.33 -3.03
C VAL A 78 1.73 -15.58 -3.18
N ARG A 79 3.04 -15.39 -3.05
CA ARG A 79 4.01 -16.50 -3.11
C ARG A 79 4.41 -17.01 -1.75
N TYR A 80 4.60 -16.11 -0.78
CA TYR A 80 5.04 -16.50 0.54
C TYR A 80 4.05 -16.03 1.61
N LEU A 81 3.82 -16.93 2.60
CA LEU A 81 3.19 -16.56 3.85
C LEU A 81 4.26 -16.68 4.94
N VAL A 82 4.46 -15.60 5.67
CA VAL A 82 5.44 -15.49 6.75
C VAL A 82 4.71 -15.35 8.07
N VAL A 83 4.98 -16.26 8.99
CA VAL A 83 4.43 -16.24 10.35
C VAL A 83 5.58 -15.90 11.31
N PRO A 84 5.77 -14.62 11.66
CA PRO A 84 6.74 -14.21 12.65
C PRO A 84 6.27 -14.61 14.05
N ILE A 85 7.18 -15.12 14.90
CA ILE A 85 6.91 -15.54 16.27
C ILE A 85 7.65 -14.64 17.26
N ILE A 86 8.85 -14.18 16.86
CA ILE A 86 9.67 -13.29 17.69
C ILE A 86 9.93 -12.02 16.89
N ASP A 87 9.63 -10.87 17.48
CA ASP A 87 10.04 -9.57 16.97
C ASP A 87 10.20 -8.57 18.11
N GLY A 88 11.24 -7.74 17.99
CA GLY A 88 11.50 -6.49 18.67
C GLY A 88 11.07 -6.38 20.12
N ALA A 89 10.32 -5.30 20.41
CA ALA A 89 10.06 -4.86 21.79
C ALA A 89 9.04 -5.71 22.57
N ALA A 90 8.15 -6.44 21.90
CA ALA A 90 7.05 -7.17 22.55
C ALA A 90 7.39 -8.66 22.76
N SER A 91 8.40 -9.18 22.08
CA SER A 91 8.79 -10.58 22.14
C SER A 91 10.31 -10.70 22.23
N THR A 92 10.81 -11.68 22.95
CA THR A 92 12.25 -11.96 23.09
C THR A 92 12.55 -13.42 22.76
N VAL A 93 13.84 -13.74 22.54
CA VAL A 93 14.27 -15.12 22.31
C VAL A 93 13.90 -16.03 23.49
N ASP A 94 13.94 -15.48 24.73
CA ASP A 94 13.63 -16.23 25.94
C ASP A 94 12.12 -16.34 26.19
N GLN A 95 11.35 -15.41 25.65
CA GLN A 95 9.89 -15.35 25.79
C GLN A 95 9.23 -15.02 24.44
N PRO A 96 9.26 -15.94 23.46
CA PRO A 96 8.63 -15.73 22.18
C PRO A 96 7.10 -15.64 22.33
N LEU A 97 6.47 -14.75 21.60
CA LEU A 97 5.01 -14.75 21.46
C LEU A 97 4.62 -15.93 20.57
N GLU A 98 3.81 -16.82 21.11
CA GLU A 98 3.29 -17.93 20.32
C GLU A 98 2.40 -17.43 19.19
N ALA A 99 2.44 -18.15 18.07
CA ALA A 99 1.53 -17.89 16.95
C ALA A 99 0.05 -18.00 17.42
N PRO A 100 -0.87 -17.27 16.80
CA PRO A 100 -2.30 -17.42 17.09
C PRO A 100 -2.76 -18.86 16.99
N ILE A 101 -3.65 -19.27 17.92
CA ILE A 101 -4.18 -20.65 17.97
C ILE A 101 -4.83 -21.01 16.63
N GLY A 102 -4.50 -22.19 16.11
CA GLY A 102 -5.02 -22.72 14.84
C GLY A 102 -4.34 -22.18 13.58
N LEU A 103 -3.55 -21.11 13.67
CA LEU A 103 -2.91 -20.51 12.49
C LEU A 103 -1.91 -21.45 11.82
N LEU A 104 -0.89 -21.91 12.55
CA LEU A 104 0.13 -22.80 12.00
C LEU A 104 -0.45 -24.17 11.60
N GLU A 105 -1.42 -24.66 12.37
CA GLU A 105 -2.14 -25.88 12.05
C GLU A 105 -2.92 -25.72 10.74
N GLY A 106 -3.77 -24.69 10.64
CA GLY A 106 -4.57 -24.42 9.44
C GLY A 106 -3.72 -24.22 8.18
N LEU A 107 -2.59 -23.51 8.29
CA LEU A 107 -1.66 -23.33 7.17
C LEU A 107 -0.90 -24.63 6.81
N SER A 108 -0.59 -25.47 7.81
CA SER A 108 0.13 -26.73 7.58
C SER A 108 -0.75 -27.80 6.91
N LEU A 109 -2.07 -27.69 7.03
CA LEU A 109 -3.02 -28.59 6.39
C LEU A 109 -3.27 -28.26 4.90
N GLN A 110 -2.77 -27.12 4.41
CA GLN A 110 -3.00 -26.70 3.03
C GLN A 110 -2.14 -27.52 2.06
N LEU A 111 -2.78 -28.14 1.07
CA LEU A 111 -2.11 -28.93 0.04
C LEU A 111 -1.28 -28.08 -0.94
N ASP A 112 -1.58 -26.79 -1.03
CA ASP A 112 -0.93 -25.87 -1.93
C ASP A 112 0.29 -25.17 -1.26
N PHE A 113 0.50 -25.42 0.04
CA PHE A 113 1.62 -24.80 0.77
C PHE A 113 2.72 -25.80 1.04
N ARG A 114 3.95 -25.32 0.84
CA ARG A 114 5.16 -26.03 1.23
C ARG A 114 5.86 -25.21 2.32
N ARG A 115 6.08 -25.79 3.48
CA ARG A 115 6.89 -25.16 4.50
C ARG A 115 8.37 -25.16 4.05
N VAL A 116 8.95 -23.97 3.87
CA VAL A 116 10.32 -23.80 3.34
C VAL A 116 11.31 -23.36 4.41
N TYR A 117 10.82 -22.78 5.50
CA TYR A 117 11.64 -22.38 6.64
C TYR A 117 10.88 -22.57 7.94
N THR A 118 11.57 -23.02 8.98
CA THR A 118 11.04 -23.11 10.34
C THR A 118 12.18 -22.90 11.31
N ALA A 119 12.04 -21.91 12.16
CA ALA A 119 12.92 -21.62 13.27
C ALA A 119 12.11 -21.13 14.48
N ASN A 120 12.77 -20.79 15.57
CA ASN A 120 12.08 -20.28 16.75
C ASN A 120 11.49 -18.88 16.56
N ASP A 121 11.99 -18.13 15.59
CA ASP A 121 11.64 -16.75 15.31
C ASP A 121 10.56 -16.61 14.23
N LEU A 122 10.53 -17.50 13.22
CA LEU A 122 9.55 -17.42 12.16
C LEU A 122 9.33 -18.75 11.41
N VAL A 123 8.17 -18.86 10.77
CA VAL A 123 7.83 -19.95 9.86
C VAL A 123 7.43 -19.38 8.51
N ILE A 124 7.98 -19.93 7.42
CA ILE A 124 7.66 -19.50 6.05
C ILE A 124 7.02 -20.65 5.28
N PHE A 125 5.87 -20.37 4.67
CA PHE A 125 5.19 -21.25 3.73
C PHE A 125 5.32 -20.65 2.32
N GLU A 126 5.69 -21.48 1.35
CA GLU A 126 5.65 -21.13 -0.07
C GLU A 126 4.35 -21.65 -0.70
N ASN A 127 3.65 -20.78 -1.41
CA ASN A 127 2.47 -21.12 -2.16
C ASN A 127 2.85 -21.74 -3.50
N MET A 128 2.61 -23.03 -3.66
CA MET A 128 2.90 -23.76 -4.89
C MET A 128 1.89 -23.48 -6.01
N ALA A 129 0.75 -22.88 -5.67
CA ALA A 129 -0.28 -22.45 -6.64
C ALA A 129 -0.08 -20.98 -7.08
N TYR A 130 1.01 -20.33 -6.65
CA TYR A 130 1.35 -18.96 -6.96
C TYR A 130 1.31 -18.67 -8.47
N ALA A 131 0.81 -17.47 -8.81
CA ALA A 131 0.92 -16.88 -10.14
C ALA A 131 1.58 -15.49 -10.07
N PRO A 132 2.47 -15.14 -11.00
CA PRO A 132 3.09 -13.82 -11.06
C PRO A 132 2.08 -12.69 -11.26
N SER A 133 2.52 -11.45 -11.01
CA SER A 133 1.65 -10.26 -11.05
C SER A 133 1.08 -9.97 -12.44
N LEU A 134 1.75 -10.41 -13.51
CA LEU A 134 1.26 -10.27 -14.88
C LEU A 134 1.32 -11.61 -15.61
N THR A 135 0.16 -12.11 -16.02
CA THR A 135 0.04 -13.41 -16.69
C THR A 135 -0.95 -13.38 -17.82
N LYS A 136 -0.69 -14.17 -18.87
CA LYS A 136 -1.71 -14.49 -19.88
C LYS A 136 -2.44 -15.75 -19.45
N LEU A 137 -3.75 -15.66 -19.29
CA LEU A 137 -4.58 -16.78 -18.90
C LEU A 137 -4.81 -17.73 -20.10
N ASP A 138 -4.95 -19.02 -19.81
CA ASP A 138 -5.52 -19.97 -20.74
C ASP A 138 -7.02 -19.72 -20.92
N GLU A 139 -7.64 -20.28 -21.95
CA GLU A 139 -9.04 -20.02 -22.31
C GLU A 139 -10.01 -20.40 -21.16
N ALA A 140 -9.76 -21.53 -20.48
CA ALA A 140 -10.59 -21.97 -19.36
C ALA A 140 -10.49 -21.00 -18.16
N SER A 141 -9.28 -20.61 -17.78
CA SER A 141 -9.06 -19.64 -16.70
C SER A 141 -9.56 -18.24 -17.07
N ALA A 142 -9.51 -17.86 -18.35
CA ALA A 142 -10.06 -16.60 -18.86
C ALA A 142 -11.58 -16.53 -18.66
N VAL A 143 -12.30 -17.62 -18.95
CA VAL A 143 -13.76 -17.72 -18.69
C VAL A 143 -14.04 -17.66 -17.18
N LEU A 144 -13.30 -18.43 -16.38
CA LEU A 144 -13.44 -18.44 -14.92
C LEU A 144 -13.15 -17.08 -14.31
N SER A 145 -12.21 -16.32 -14.89
CA SER A 145 -11.86 -14.97 -14.39
C SER A 145 -13.01 -13.95 -14.46
N GLN A 146 -14.04 -14.21 -15.28
CA GLN A 146 -15.24 -13.37 -15.34
C GLN A 146 -16.18 -13.59 -14.15
N GLN A 147 -15.95 -14.66 -13.38
CA GLN A 147 -16.75 -15.00 -12.23
C GLN A 147 -16.07 -14.53 -10.95
N ALA A 148 -16.88 -14.11 -9.98
CA ALA A 148 -16.44 -13.84 -8.63
C ALA A 148 -16.58 -15.10 -7.76
N GLY A 149 -15.71 -15.18 -6.73
CA GLY A 149 -15.87 -16.16 -5.67
C GLY A 149 -14.93 -17.35 -5.73
N THR A 150 -14.99 -18.12 -4.65
CA THR A 150 -14.04 -19.20 -4.32
C THR A 150 -13.99 -20.29 -5.40
N ASN A 151 -15.13 -20.65 -6.00
CA ASN A 151 -15.18 -21.73 -6.98
C ASN A 151 -14.40 -21.41 -8.26
N ALA A 152 -14.45 -20.16 -8.73
CA ALA A 152 -13.69 -19.73 -9.89
C ALA A 152 -12.18 -19.84 -9.63
N LEU A 153 -11.72 -19.40 -8.47
CA LEU A 153 -10.31 -19.48 -8.05
C LEU A 153 -9.84 -20.93 -7.88
N LEU A 154 -10.63 -21.77 -7.22
CA LEU A 154 -10.28 -23.18 -7.01
C LEU A 154 -10.22 -23.99 -8.32
N SER A 155 -11.02 -23.61 -9.32
CA SER A 155 -11.07 -24.30 -10.62
C SER A 155 -10.05 -23.75 -11.62
N SER A 156 -9.55 -22.52 -11.42
CA SER A 156 -8.55 -21.92 -12.30
C SER A 156 -7.17 -22.57 -12.12
N GLN A 157 -6.35 -22.54 -13.18
CA GLN A 157 -4.98 -23.07 -13.18
C GLN A 157 -3.95 -21.93 -13.35
N LEU A 158 -4.05 -20.90 -12.51
CA LEU A 158 -3.21 -19.70 -12.61
C LEU A 158 -1.71 -20.01 -12.54
N GLN A 159 -1.30 -21.05 -11.81
CA GLN A 159 0.10 -21.47 -11.67
C GLN A 159 0.76 -21.95 -12.96
N VAL A 160 -0.04 -22.31 -13.98
CA VAL A 160 0.47 -22.71 -15.32
C VAL A 160 0.25 -21.64 -16.38
N ALA A 161 -0.30 -20.48 -16.00
CA ALA A 161 -0.49 -19.36 -16.92
C ALA A 161 0.87 -18.84 -17.45
N GLN A 162 0.86 -18.38 -18.69
CA GLN A 162 2.05 -17.81 -19.29
C GLN A 162 2.47 -16.52 -18.57
N VAL A 163 3.67 -16.51 -18.00
CA VAL A 163 4.24 -15.33 -17.33
C VAL A 163 4.61 -14.28 -18.36
N LEU A 164 4.16 -13.06 -18.14
CA LEU A 164 4.57 -11.89 -18.92
C LEU A 164 5.58 -11.06 -18.12
N PRO A 165 6.55 -10.41 -18.79
CA PRO A 165 7.46 -9.49 -18.12
C PRO A 165 6.71 -8.36 -17.42
N ARG A 166 7.16 -8.00 -16.20
CA ARG A 166 6.55 -6.91 -15.42
C ARG A 166 6.61 -5.60 -16.21
N MET A 167 5.48 -4.97 -16.39
CA MET A 167 5.38 -3.62 -16.90
C MET A 167 5.66 -2.67 -15.73
N GLY A 168 6.81 -2.01 -15.71
CA GLY A 168 7.32 -1.26 -14.55
C GLY A 168 6.34 -0.22 -13.99
N ASP A 169 6.52 0.10 -12.72
CA ASP A 169 5.59 0.94 -11.91
C ASP A 169 5.59 2.43 -12.30
N ILE A 170 6.71 2.95 -12.78
CA ILE A 170 6.88 4.40 -13.08
C ILE A 170 6.85 4.67 -14.58
N ALA A 171 7.39 3.77 -15.37
CA ALA A 171 7.33 3.84 -16.82
C ALA A 171 7.05 2.44 -17.34
N SER A 172 5.86 2.25 -17.87
CA SER A 172 5.47 0.98 -18.47
C SER A 172 6.52 0.55 -19.51
N ARG A 173 7.14 -0.61 -19.27
CA ARG A 173 8.06 -1.18 -20.25
C ARG A 173 7.24 -1.88 -21.32
N PRO A 174 7.50 -1.56 -22.62
CA PRO A 174 6.83 -2.28 -23.69
C PRO A 174 7.08 -3.78 -23.58
N THR A 175 6.00 -4.55 -23.56
CA THR A 175 6.04 -6.00 -23.42
C THR A 175 5.25 -6.64 -24.54
N PRO A 176 5.80 -7.63 -25.25
CA PRO A 176 5.05 -8.35 -26.29
C PRO A 176 3.92 -9.15 -25.66
N VAL A 177 2.72 -8.98 -26.18
CA VAL A 177 1.53 -9.73 -25.76
C VAL A 177 0.88 -10.37 -26.97
N GLU A 178 0.26 -11.51 -26.73
CA GLU A 178 -0.54 -12.23 -27.72
C GLU A 178 -2.03 -11.96 -27.50
N VAL A 179 -2.85 -12.36 -28.46
CA VAL A 179 -4.31 -12.35 -28.32
C VAL A 179 -4.72 -13.20 -27.12
N GLY A 180 -5.64 -12.68 -26.29
CA GLY A 180 -6.19 -13.39 -25.14
C GLY A 180 -6.38 -12.51 -23.92
N THR A 181 -6.69 -13.15 -22.79
CA THR A 181 -6.91 -12.47 -21.52
C THR A 181 -5.59 -12.32 -20.74
N ILE A 182 -5.25 -11.09 -20.45
CA ILE A 182 -4.09 -10.72 -19.62
C ILE A 182 -4.60 -10.38 -18.23
N HIS A 183 -4.13 -11.08 -17.22
CA HIS A 183 -4.46 -10.88 -15.81
C HIS A 183 -3.37 -10.09 -15.13
N LEU A 184 -3.75 -9.06 -14.39
CA LEU A 184 -2.89 -8.21 -13.59
C LEU A 184 -3.29 -8.31 -12.11
N VAL A 185 -2.33 -8.63 -11.25
CA VAL A 185 -2.48 -8.60 -9.79
C VAL A 185 -2.47 -7.15 -9.31
N ALA A 186 -3.57 -6.47 -9.54
CA ALA A 186 -3.84 -5.15 -9.03
C ALA A 186 -5.34 -5.04 -8.73
N PRO A 187 -5.76 -4.25 -7.74
CA PRO A 187 -7.17 -3.96 -7.52
C PRO A 187 -7.78 -3.42 -8.81
N PHE A 188 -9.00 -3.85 -9.11
CA PHE A 188 -9.69 -3.31 -10.28
C PHE A 188 -9.75 -1.79 -10.22
N ASN A 189 -9.36 -1.17 -11.32
CA ASN A 189 -9.40 0.28 -11.50
C ASN A 189 -9.73 0.56 -12.97
N ASP A 190 -10.83 1.25 -13.20
CA ASP A 190 -11.34 1.63 -14.53
C ASP A 190 -10.48 2.68 -15.26
N HIS A 191 -9.54 3.30 -14.53
CA HIS A 191 -8.56 4.23 -15.10
C HIS A 191 -7.29 3.55 -15.64
N LEU A 192 -7.08 2.27 -15.33
CA LEU A 192 -6.03 1.49 -15.97
C LEU A 192 -6.40 1.21 -17.42
N VAL A 193 -5.43 1.29 -18.31
CA VAL A 193 -5.60 0.99 -19.75
C VAL A 193 -4.40 0.21 -20.22
N LEU A 194 -4.63 -0.93 -20.84
CA LEU A 194 -3.59 -1.65 -21.55
C LEU A 194 -3.59 -1.18 -23.00
N ARG A 195 -2.53 -0.48 -23.40
CA ARG A 195 -2.36 -0.06 -24.79
C ARG A 195 -1.53 -1.10 -25.53
N VAL A 196 -2.13 -1.74 -26.53
CA VAL A 196 -1.46 -2.69 -27.40
C VAL A 196 -1.27 -2.02 -28.75
N ASP A 197 -0.02 -1.68 -29.10
CA ASP A 197 0.35 -0.81 -30.21
C ASP A 197 -0.46 0.49 -30.18
N ASN A 198 -1.46 0.65 -31.06
CA ASN A 198 -2.32 1.84 -31.13
C ASN A 198 -3.75 1.57 -30.61
N SER A 199 -4.00 0.43 -30.00
CA SER A 199 -5.35 0.04 -29.53
C SER A 199 -5.42 0.05 -28.01
N ASP A 200 -6.39 0.77 -27.46
CA ASP A 200 -6.64 0.80 -26.02
C ASP A 200 -7.57 -0.37 -25.65
N VAL A 201 -7.12 -1.23 -24.74
CA VAL A 201 -7.90 -2.33 -24.14
C VAL A 201 -8.37 -1.90 -22.77
N ILE A 202 -9.70 -1.93 -22.59
CA ILE A 202 -10.35 -1.50 -21.36
C ILE A 202 -10.22 -2.60 -20.30
N PRO A 203 -9.97 -2.27 -19.03
CA PRO A 203 -9.90 -3.23 -17.95
C PRO A 203 -11.28 -3.77 -17.60
N ARG A 204 -11.33 -5.00 -17.13
CA ARG A 204 -12.48 -5.58 -16.45
C ARG A 204 -12.09 -6.19 -15.11
N VAL A 205 -13.09 -6.40 -14.26
CA VAL A 205 -12.91 -7.13 -13.02
C VAL A 205 -12.58 -8.60 -13.34
N ALA A 206 -11.59 -9.16 -12.67
CA ALA A 206 -11.25 -10.57 -12.70
C ALA A 206 -11.31 -11.16 -11.30
N PHE A 207 -11.83 -12.40 -11.18
CA PHE A 207 -11.94 -13.15 -9.93
C PHE A 207 -12.58 -12.37 -8.78
N GLY A 208 -13.42 -11.37 -9.10
CA GLY A 208 -14.13 -10.56 -8.12
C GLY A 208 -13.36 -9.37 -7.53
N GLY A 209 -12.08 -9.16 -7.88
CA GLY A 209 -11.34 -8.05 -7.29
C GLY A 209 -10.09 -7.59 -8.04
N THR A 210 -9.48 -8.45 -8.83
CA THR A 210 -8.29 -8.14 -9.63
C THR A 210 -8.65 -7.56 -10.99
N THR A 211 -7.64 -7.17 -11.78
CA THR A 211 -7.83 -6.56 -13.09
C THR A 211 -7.49 -7.56 -14.21
N ALA A 212 -8.29 -7.59 -15.25
CA ALA A 212 -7.95 -8.28 -16.49
C ALA A 212 -8.23 -7.42 -17.73
N PHE A 213 -7.51 -7.73 -18.81
CA PHE A 213 -7.63 -7.08 -20.11
C PHE A 213 -7.82 -8.15 -21.18
N ASP A 214 -8.91 -8.08 -21.94
CA ASP A 214 -9.16 -9.01 -23.05
C ASP A 214 -8.62 -8.38 -24.33
N SER A 215 -7.38 -8.73 -24.70
CA SER A 215 -6.73 -8.18 -25.90
C SER A 215 -7.18 -8.93 -27.16
N PRO A 216 -7.84 -8.24 -28.09
CA PRO A 216 -8.24 -8.84 -29.37
C PRO A 216 -7.08 -8.92 -30.39
N VAL A 217 -5.98 -8.27 -30.12
CA VAL A 217 -4.81 -8.17 -31.02
C VAL A 217 -3.53 -8.56 -30.30
N ALA A 218 -2.60 -9.12 -31.03
CA ALA A 218 -1.22 -9.28 -30.58
C ALA A 218 -0.41 -8.04 -30.93
N GLY A 219 0.56 -7.68 -30.09
CA GLY A 219 1.41 -6.51 -30.32
C GLY A 219 2.27 -6.18 -29.12
N THR A 220 2.81 -4.98 -29.10
CA THR A 220 3.57 -4.49 -27.95
C THR A 220 2.64 -3.72 -27.02
N ALA A 221 2.52 -4.21 -25.80
CA ALA A 221 1.64 -3.63 -24.77
C ALA A 221 2.40 -2.73 -23.81
N THR A 222 1.74 -1.64 -23.42
CA THR A 222 2.13 -0.77 -22.30
C THR A 222 0.93 -0.58 -21.37
N LEU A 223 1.20 -0.51 -20.07
CA LEU A 223 0.16 -0.23 -19.08
C LEU A 223 0.18 1.26 -18.76
N ASP A 224 -0.93 1.92 -19.03
CA ASP A 224 -1.10 3.36 -18.80
C ASP A 224 -2.20 3.61 -17.76
N PHE A 225 -2.12 4.75 -17.08
CA PHE A 225 -3.13 5.21 -16.15
C PHE A 225 -3.77 6.51 -16.67
N ARG A 226 -5.07 6.48 -16.90
CA ARG A 226 -5.83 7.68 -17.30
C ARG A 226 -6.16 8.51 -16.07
N THR A 227 -5.50 9.65 -15.93
CA THR A 227 -5.81 10.58 -14.86
C THR A 227 -7.26 11.10 -15.00
N PRO A 228 -8.12 10.89 -14.03
CA PRO A 228 -9.51 11.36 -14.10
C PRO A 228 -9.56 12.89 -14.13
N TRP A 229 -10.43 13.43 -14.96
CA TRP A 229 -10.60 14.87 -15.17
C TRP A 229 -10.85 15.66 -13.88
N ASN A 230 -11.57 15.09 -12.91
CA ASN A 230 -11.84 15.72 -11.63
C ASN A 230 -10.54 16.00 -10.83
N HIS A 231 -9.52 15.15 -10.92
CA HIS A 231 -8.21 15.40 -10.30
C HIS A 231 -7.50 16.59 -10.95
N VAL A 232 -7.54 16.66 -12.27
CA VAL A 232 -6.97 17.82 -13.01
C VAL A 232 -7.69 19.10 -12.62
N ALA A 233 -9.01 19.07 -12.56
CA ALA A 233 -9.82 20.22 -12.13
C ALA A 233 -9.49 20.63 -10.67
N LEU A 234 -9.34 19.67 -9.77
CA LEU A 234 -8.98 19.94 -8.36
C LEU A 234 -7.59 20.58 -8.25
N LEU A 235 -6.61 20.08 -9.00
CA LEU A 235 -5.26 20.67 -9.05
C LEU A 235 -5.29 22.11 -9.57
N MET A 236 -6.12 22.39 -10.58
CA MET A 236 -6.29 23.75 -11.10
C MET A 236 -6.92 24.68 -10.06
N VAL A 237 -7.95 24.23 -9.35
CA VAL A 237 -8.55 24.99 -8.25
C VAL A 237 -7.53 25.25 -7.15
N GLN A 238 -6.75 24.25 -6.76
CA GLN A 238 -5.69 24.40 -5.77
C GLN A 238 -4.62 25.42 -6.22
N LEU A 239 -4.20 25.37 -7.47
CA LEU A 239 -3.25 26.34 -8.03
C LEU A 239 -3.81 27.77 -7.97
N ILE A 240 -5.06 27.97 -8.35
CA ILE A 240 -5.75 29.28 -8.28
C ILE A 240 -5.78 29.78 -6.83
N LEU A 241 -6.12 28.91 -5.87
CA LEU A 241 -6.14 29.28 -4.45
C LEU A 241 -4.74 29.72 -3.96
N TRP A 242 -3.69 29.00 -4.36
CA TRP A 242 -2.32 29.40 -4.03
C TRP A 242 -1.97 30.78 -4.62
N VAL A 243 -2.32 31.03 -5.88
CA VAL A 243 -2.08 32.35 -6.52
C VAL A 243 -2.83 33.45 -5.79
N LEU A 244 -4.08 33.20 -5.38
CA LEU A 244 -4.86 34.18 -4.60
C LEU A 244 -4.23 34.45 -3.22
N VAL A 245 -3.80 33.43 -2.50
CA VAL A 245 -3.12 33.58 -1.19
C VAL A 245 -1.84 34.38 -1.34
N ILE A 246 -1.01 34.04 -2.32
CA ILE A 246 0.23 34.75 -2.61
C ILE A 246 -0.07 36.21 -2.96
N SER A 247 -1.03 36.48 -3.84
CA SER A 247 -1.43 37.83 -4.24
C SER A 247 -1.96 38.64 -3.05
N ALA A 248 -2.77 38.03 -2.20
CA ALA A 248 -3.29 38.68 -0.98
C ALA A 248 -2.16 39.02 0.00
N THR A 249 -1.18 38.15 0.19
CA THR A 249 -0.03 38.43 1.09
C THR A 249 0.85 39.56 0.58
N PHE A 250 1.05 39.67 -0.73
CA PHE A 250 1.78 40.80 -1.32
C PHE A 250 0.99 42.11 -1.21
N ASN A 251 -0.33 42.09 -1.43
CA ASN A 251 -1.17 43.26 -1.30
C ASN A 251 -1.28 43.76 0.15
N LEU A 252 -1.38 42.85 1.12
CA LEU A 252 -1.38 43.20 2.55
C LEU A 252 -0.07 43.88 2.99
N LYS A 253 1.07 43.44 2.45
CA LYS A 253 2.37 44.13 2.71
C LYS A 253 2.37 45.53 2.11
N ARG A 254 1.83 45.79 0.94
CA ARG A 254 1.72 47.12 0.33
C ARG A 254 0.77 48.04 1.10
N ILE A 255 -0.32 47.53 1.67
CA ILE A 255 -1.26 48.31 2.48
C ILE A 255 -0.62 48.68 3.82
N LYS A 256 0.06 47.76 4.50
CA LYS A 256 0.78 48.07 5.75
C LYS A 256 1.88 49.12 5.56
N SER A 257 2.60 49.11 4.43
CA SER A 257 3.60 50.12 4.14
C SER A 257 3.02 51.50 3.86
N ARG A 258 1.76 51.62 3.45
CA ARG A 258 1.07 52.92 3.26
C ARG A 258 0.43 53.46 4.55
N ILE A 259 0.11 52.62 5.52
CA ILE A 259 -0.51 53.03 6.79
C ILE A 259 0.56 53.40 7.84
N GLY A 260 1.81 52.94 7.66
CA GLY A 260 2.92 53.11 8.65
C GLY A 260 3.66 54.44 8.64
N VAL A 261 3.21 55.48 7.91
CA VAL A 261 3.84 56.80 7.92
C VAL A 261 2.85 57.86 8.43
N ARG A 262 2.36 57.66 9.65
CA ARG A 262 1.90 58.81 10.44
C ARG A 262 3.01 59.03 11.47
N ARG A 263 4.00 59.85 11.10
CA ARG A 263 4.98 60.43 12.03
C ARG A 263 4.19 61.15 13.14
N GLU A 264 4.18 60.60 14.33
CA GLU A 264 3.90 61.35 15.54
C GLU A 264 4.95 62.43 15.65
N LYS A 265 4.54 63.69 15.68
CA LYS A 265 5.40 64.84 16.02
C LYS A 265 5.92 64.59 17.43
N PRO A 266 7.21 64.78 17.70
CA PRO A 266 7.73 64.74 19.06
C PRO A 266 7.08 65.86 19.84
N ILE A 267 6.39 65.53 20.92
CA ILE A 267 5.93 66.49 21.93
C ILE A 267 7.19 66.95 22.64
N VAL A 268 7.58 68.21 22.40
CA VAL A 268 8.60 68.90 23.18
C VAL A 268 7.96 69.19 24.53
N LEU A 269 8.26 68.39 25.54
CA LEU A 269 8.00 68.71 26.94
C LEU A 269 9.12 69.59 27.42
N GLY A 270 8.72 70.83 27.84
CA GLY A 270 9.60 71.84 28.37
C GLY A 270 10.34 71.37 29.63
N GLU A 271 11.55 71.87 29.73
CA GLU A 271 12.35 71.79 30.93
C GLU A 271 11.58 72.25 32.16
N SER A 272 11.62 71.45 33.20
CA SER A 272 11.39 71.87 34.58
C SER A 272 12.31 71.04 35.44
N SER A 273 13.15 71.85 36.09
CA SER A 273 14.25 71.55 37.01
C SER A 273 13.88 70.63 38.19
N ASP A 274 15.00 70.05 38.68
CA ASP A 274 15.27 69.59 40.03
C ASP A 274 14.44 68.52 40.72
N SER A 275 15.08 67.38 40.89
CA SER A 275 15.39 66.89 42.24
C SER A 275 16.21 65.58 42.16
N VAL A 276 17.39 65.73 42.78
CA VAL A 276 18.31 64.68 43.17
C VAL A 276 17.63 63.69 44.13
N LEU A 277 17.67 62.47 43.84
CA LEU A 277 17.58 61.38 44.81
C LEU A 277 18.50 60.24 44.43
N THR A 278 19.65 60.23 45.09
CA THR A 278 20.54 59.07 45.24
C THR A 278 19.84 57.96 46.00
N PHE A 279 19.81 56.78 45.41
CA PHE A 279 19.57 55.57 46.19
C PHE A 279 20.64 54.51 45.96
N ASN A 280 21.16 54.18 47.07
CA ASN A 280 22.28 53.38 47.49
C ASN A 280 22.26 51.93 46.94
N LYS A 281 23.44 51.54 46.58
CA LYS A 281 23.88 50.18 46.30
C LYS A 281 23.87 49.37 47.59
N GLN A 282 23.24 48.22 47.58
CA GLN A 282 23.48 47.20 48.61
C GLN A 282 23.66 45.83 47.97
N ASP A 283 24.92 45.41 48.14
CA ASP A 283 25.39 44.05 47.85
C ASP A 283 24.70 43.00 48.76
N GLY A 284 24.46 41.84 48.28
CA GLY A 284 24.02 40.70 49.06
C GLY A 284 24.42 39.41 48.41
N ALA A 285 25.61 38.95 48.76
CA ALA A 285 26.12 37.62 48.51
C ALA A 285 25.44 36.57 49.41
N GLY A 286 25.48 35.30 48.99
CA GLY A 286 25.30 34.12 49.86
C GLY A 286 24.43 33.05 49.20
N SER A 287 25.03 32.06 48.60
CA SER A 287 25.41 30.72 49.07
C SER A 287 24.17 29.85 49.53
N GLN A 288 23.82 28.86 48.81
CA GLN A 288 24.02 27.42 49.01
C GLN A 288 23.38 26.66 47.86
#